data_16d2dbb38e7e7cffbea627835abe6d1c
#
_entry.id   16d2dbb38e7e7cffbea627835abe6d1c
#
_cell.length_a   1.000
_cell.length_b   1.000
_cell.length_c   1.000
_cell.angle_alpha   90.00
_cell.angle_beta   90.00
_cell.angle_gamma   90.00
#
_symmetry.space_group_name_H-M   'P 1'
#
loop_
_entity.id
_entity.type
_entity.pdbx_description
1 polymer ?
#
loop_
_entity_poly.entity_id
_entity_poly.type
_entity_poly.pdbx_seq_one_letter_code
_entity_poly.pdbx_strand_id
1 'polypeptide(L)'
;MVNRILYFLVLVMSFFSSKGQTDSLIPSKKHKLIIGNDSNVVFSGTRIITKTDTGNIHKIELSGYVSAYYAHYSDETINNGFVQFPTMAPRNNQFGLNLAQLGMEYHDHKVRGNITLQYGDIPESNWPKPFTLIQEAHAGVKLVKNLWLDAGFFKSHIGLESIQPRENITSSMSVIDYYEPYFFSGAKMTYQVNSKLTLQVNAFNGYNTYIETNKNKALGFSALYDVNDRISLTYNALTCDETPDNKKTKHQRFYHNLYGTFKLGKVSFGIEVNYGTQKNSKLLDSTETASMNSSLVVFKYQAFKKVGIYGRVEYFSDKNRILTGTLNLGNFIYGGTFGIEFKPSKNVALSTEYRVLQCDQFIFKEKNYLSNQRNEVIFCLDVWF
;
A
#
# COMPACT_ATOMS: atom_id res chain seq x y z
N MET A 1 -30.82 9.28 -10.28
CA MET A 1 -29.76 8.24 -10.11
C MET A 1 -29.60 7.85 -8.66
N VAL A 2 -29.54 8.78 -7.73
CA VAL A 2 -29.38 8.55 -6.26
C VAL A 2 -30.46 7.58 -5.69
N ASN A 3 -31.73 7.73 -6.08
CA ASN A 3 -32.81 6.85 -5.59
C ASN A 3 -32.68 5.36 -6.03
N ARG A 4 -32.03 5.07 -7.16
CA ARG A 4 -31.83 3.68 -7.59
C ARG A 4 -30.67 2.99 -6.85
N ILE A 5 -29.68 3.74 -6.44
CA ILE A 5 -28.55 3.24 -5.62
C ILE A 5 -29.03 2.92 -4.21
N LEU A 6 -29.92 3.76 -3.65
CA LEU A 6 -30.51 3.53 -2.32
C LEU A 6 -31.36 2.25 -2.30
N TYR A 7 -32.12 1.97 -3.38
CA TYR A 7 -32.89 0.73 -3.51
C TYR A 7 -32.02 -0.53 -3.62
N PHE A 8 -30.86 -0.43 -4.30
CA PHE A 8 -29.93 -1.54 -4.38
C PHE A 8 -29.29 -1.84 -3.02
N LEU A 9 -28.93 -0.83 -2.24
CA LEU A 9 -28.41 -0.98 -0.88
C LEU A 9 -29.43 -1.60 0.08
N VAL A 10 -30.70 -1.21 -0.02
CA VAL A 10 -31.80 -1.78 0.77
C VAL A 10 -32.07 -3.24 0.36
N LEU A 11 -31.98 -3.57 -0.95
CA LEU A 11 -32.16 -4.92 -1.44
C LEU A 11 -31.06 -5.87 -0.98
N VAL A 12 -29.81 -5.41 -0.96
CA VAL A 12 -28.68 -6.19 -0.46
C VAL A 12 -28.79 -6.43 1.06
N MET A 13 -29.29 -5.48 1.81
CA MET A 13 -29.55 -5.66 3.26
C MET A 13 -30.72 -6.59 3.56
N SER A 14 -31.75 -6.67 2.70
CA SER A 14 -32.90 -7.54 2.91
C SER A 14 -32.63 -9.03 2.64
N PHE A 15 -31.62 -9.37 1.85
CA PHE A 15 -31.20 -10.77 1.62
C PHE A 15 -30.50 -11.43 2.81
N PHE A 16 -30.04 -10.65 3.79
CA PHE A 16 -29.32 -11.16 4.97
C PHE A 16 -30.19 -11.32 6.22
N SER A 17 -31.51 -11.14 6.12
CA SER A 17 -32.47 -11.31 7.22
C SER A 17 -33.11 -12.70 7.28
N SER A 18 -32.48 -13.75 6.79
CA SER A 18 -32.91 -15.13 7.04
C SER A 18 -32.23 -15.68 8.27
N LYS A 19 -33.04 -16.19 9.20
CA LYS A 19 -32.64 -16.80 10.48
C LYS A 19 -31.53 -17.83 10.27
N GLY A 20 -30.33 -17.53 10.79
CA GLY A 20 -29.22 -18.45 10.81
C GLY A 20 -29.54 -19.64 11.72
N GLN A 21 -29.62 -20.82 11.18
CA GLN A 21 -29.39 -22.05 11.89
C GLN A 21 -27.99 -22.03 12.49
N THR A 22 -27.90 -22.31 13.77
CA THR A 22 -26.64 -22.52 14.47
C THR A 22 -25.99 -23.80 13.97
N ASP A 23 -25.19 -23.72 12.95
CA ASP A 23 -24.26 -24.80 12.62
C ASP A 23 -23.19 -24.83 13.69
N SER A 24 -23.21 -25.93 14.45
CA SER A 24 -22.17 -26.32 15.37
C SER A 24 -20.84 -26.30 14.63
N LEU A 25 -19.90 -25.46 15.10
CA LEU A 25 -18.52 -25.44 14.67
C LEU A 25 -17.91 -26.80 14.89
N ILE A 26 -17.90 -27.65 13.87
CA ILE A 26 -17.05 -28.83 13.81
C ILE A 26 -15.62 -28.29 13.83
N PRO A 27 -14.78 -28.62 14.82
CA PRO A 27 -13.39 -28.23 14.78
C PRO A 27 -12.79 -28.83 13.52
N SER A 28 -12.30 -27.98 12.61
CA SER A 28 -11.65 -28.41 11.38
C SER A 28 -10.54 -29.40 11.79
N LYS A 29 -10.73 -30.67 11.46
CA LYS A 29 -9.66 -31.67 11.61
C LYS A 29 -8.46 -31.12 10.83
N LYS A 30 -7.38 -30.82 11.52
CA LYS A 30 -6.10 -30.48 10.90
C LYS A 30 -5.74 -31.66 10.00
N HIS A 31 -5.92 -31.51 8.70
CA HIS A 31 -5.50 -32.52 7.75
C HIS A 31 -3.99 -32.58 7.79
N LYS A 32 -3.45 -33.61 8.42
CA LYS A 32 -2.03 -33.95 8.36
C LYS A 32 -1.83 -34.69 7.06
N LEU A 33 -1.40 -33.99 6.01
CA LEU A 33 -0.99 -34.63 4.77
C LEU A 33 0.46 -35.08 4.97
N ILE A 34 0.69 -36.39 5.03
CA ILE A 34 2.04 -36.97 5.06
C ILE A 34 2.40 -37.27 3.63
N ILE A 35 3.31 -36.48 3.04
CA ILE A 35 3.89 -36.75 1.72
C ILE A 35 5.24 -37.42 1.98
N GLY A 36 5.30 -38.71 1.75
CA GLY A 36 6.49 -39.54 1.98
C GLY A 36 6.62 -40.09 3.42
N ASN A 37 7.61 -40.93 3.62
CA ASN A 37 7.91 -41.56 4.93
C ASN A 37 8.59 -40.60 5.92
N ASP A 38 8.62 -39.29 5.64
CA ASP A 38 9.30 -38.32 6.49
C ASP A 38 8.35 -37.74 7.52
N SER A 39 8.45 -38.18 8.78
CA SER A 39 7.69 -37.70 9.92
C SER A 39 7.94 -36.22 10.28
N ASN A 40 8.82 -35.54 9.55
CA ASN A 40 9.31 -34.19 9.85
C ASN A 40 8.58 -33.08 9.09
N VAL A 41 7.62 -33.40 8.21
CA VAL A 41 6.87 -32.41 7.44
C VAL A 41 5.45 -32.24 8.00
N VAL A 42 5.07 -31.03 8.38
CA VAL A 42 3.73 -30.70 8.89
C VAL A 42 3.10 -29.63 8.00
N PHE A 43 1.95 -29.96 7.42
CA PHE A 43 1.09 -28.98 6.74
C PHE A 43 0.06 -28.45 7.75
N SER A 44 0.00 -27.14 7.92
CA SER A 44 -0.98 -26.47 8.76
C SER A 44 -1.59 -25.29 8.01
N GLY A 45 -2.68 -25.54 7.28
CA GLY A 45 -3.30 -24.54 6.41
C GLY A 45 -2.33 -24.10 5.29
N THR A 46 -1.96 -22.82 5.28
CA THR A 46 -1.03 -22.22 4.32
C THR A 46 0.46 -22.39 4.69
N ARG A 47 0.77 -23.10 5.76
CA ARG A 47 2.13 -23.25 6.30
C ARG A 47 2.66 -24.65 6.09
N ILE A 48 3.87 -24.74 5.57
CA ILE A 48 4.66 -25.96 5.49
C ILE A 48 5.83 -25.79 6.47
N ILE A 49 5.92 -26.66 7.45
CA ILE A 49 6.98 -26.64 8.45
C ILE A 49 7.76 -27.94 8.30
N THR A 50 9.04 -27.84 8.02
CA THR A 50 9.96 -28.98 7.99
C THR A 50 10.99 -28.86 9.12
N LYS A 51 11.28 -29.97 9.78
CA LYS A 51 12.33 -30.07 10.80
C LYS A 51 13.44 -30.96 10.26
N THR A 52 14.65 -30.45 10.20
CA THR A 52 15.82 -31.24 9.79
C THR A 52 16.32 -32.15 10.91
N ASP A 53 17.15 -33.14 10.58
CA ASP A 53 17.79 -34.03 11.56
C ASP A 53 18.66 -33.27 12.58
N THR A 54 19.15 -32.08 12.22
CA THR A 54 19.88 -31.16 13.10
C THR A 54 18.97 -30.32 14.00
N GLY A 55 17.64 -30.50 13.93
CA GLY A 55 16.67 -29.77 14.72
C GLY A 55 16.30 -28.37 14.19
N ASN A 56 16.84 -27.94 13.04
CA ASN A 56 16.48 -26.66 12.42
C ASN A 56 15.07 -26.73 11.85
N ILE A 57 14.32 -25.64 12.04
CA ILE A 57 12.95 -25.50 11.55
C ILE A 57 13.01 -24.63 10.30
N HIS A 58 12.55 -25.16 9.18
CA HIS A 58 12.31 -24.44 7.94
C HIS A 58 10.81 -24.21 7.82
N LYS A 59 10.42 -22.99 7.51
CA LYS A 59 9.02 -22.58 7.39
C LYS A 59 8.78 -21.96 6.03
N ILE A 60 7.81 -22.48 5.30
CA ILE A 60 7.25 -21.88 4.11
C ILE A 60 5.83 -21.43 4.42
N GLU A 61 5.51 -20.18 4.16
CA GLU A 61 4.16 -19.63 4.27
C GLU A 61 3.66 -19.25 2.88
N LEU A 62 2.45 -19.70 2.55
CA LEU A 62 1.76 -19.34 1.32
C LEU A 62 0.63 -18.37 1.67
N SER A 63 0.41 -17.39 0.81
CA SER A 63 -0.67 -16.42 0.95
C SER A 63 -1.33 -16.16 -0.39
N GLY A 64 -2.61 -15.85 -0.37
CA GLY A 64 -3.36 -15.40 -1.53
C GLY A 64 -4.24 -14.22 -1.19
N TYR A 65 -4.43 -13.32 -2.15
CA TYR A 65 -5.26 -12.14 -2.02
C TYR A 65 -5.92 -11.78 -3.34
N VAL A 66 -7.20 -11.45 -3.30
CA VAL A 66 -7.96 -10.93 -4.44
C VAL A 66 -8.78 -9.74 -3.97
N SER A 67 -8.66 -8.62 -4.68
CA SER A 67 -9.45 -7.40 -4.50
C SER A 67 -10.14 -7.03 -5.80
N ALA A 68 -11.46 -7.18 -5.86
CA ALA A 68 -12.30 -6.75 -6.97
C ALA A 68 -13.05 -5.47 -6.59
N TYR A 69 -13.40 -4.65 -7.58
CA TYR A 69 -14.10 -3.40 -7.33
C TYR A 69 -15.10 -3.02 -8.41
N TYR A 70 -15.98 -2.08 -8.09
CA TYR A 70 -16.71 -1.21 -8.99
C TYR A 70 -16.55 0.23 -8.52
N ALA A 71 -16.23 1.15 -9.42
CA ALA A 71 -16.05 2.55 -9.07
C ALA A 71 -16.81 3.48 -10.04
N HIS A 72 -17.25 4.60 -9.50
CA HIS A 72 -17.81 5.72 -10.25
C HIS A 72 -17.08 6.99 -9.86
N TYR A 73 -16.57 7.70 -10.87
CA TYR A 73 -15.89 8.99 -10.76
C TYR A 73 -16.65 10.05 -11.52
N SER A 74 -16.65 11.30 -11.03
CA SER A 74 -17.27 12.42 -11.74
C SER A 74 -16.47 12.82 -12.98
N ASP A 75 -15.17 12.56 -13.02
CA ASP A 75 -14.29 12.84 -14.16
C ASP A 75 -14.15 11.64 -15.11
N GLU A 76 -13.68 11.95 -16.31
CA GLU A 76 -13.40 10.95 -17.34
C GLU A 76 -12.05 10.27 -17.08
N THR A 77 -11.92 9.05 -17.60
CA THR A 77 -10.63 8.37 -17.68
C THR A 77 -9.69 9.10 -18.63
N ILE A 78 -8.42 9.09 -18.29
CA ILE A 78 -7.34 9.64 -19.10
C ILE A 78 -6.56 8.52 -19.80
N ASN A 79 -5.28 8.43 -19.64
CA ASN A 79 -4.43 7.44 -20.29
C ASN A 79 -4.80 5.99 -19.95
N ASN A 80 -4.88 5.13 -20.97
CA ASN A 80 -5.14 3.68 -20.84
C ASN A 80 -6.45 3.32 -20.10
N GLY A 81 -7.43 4.24 -20.05
CA GLY A 81 -8.71 4.00 -19.39
C GLY A 81 -8.66 4.12 -17.87
N PHE A 82 -7.62 4.69 -17.31
CA PHE A 82 -7.49 4.99 -15.88
C PHE A 82 -7.88 6.45 -15.58
N VAL A 83 -8.39 6.68 -14.37
CA VAL A 83 -8.65 8.04 -13.85
C VAL A 83 -7.34 8.77 -13.51
N GLN A 84 -7.42 10.07 -13.29
CA GLN A 84 -6.29 10.83 -12.72
C GLN A 84 -5.94 10.29 -11.33
N PHE A 85 -4.66 10.12 -11.01
CA PHE A 85 -4.16 9.44 -9.79
C PHE A 85 -4.65 7.98 -9.67
N PRO A 86 -4.24 7.09 -10.59
CA PRO A 86 -4.74 5.71 -10.65
C PRO A 86 -4.09 4.83 -9.59
N THR A 87 -4.57 4.91 -8.36
CA THR A 87 -4.17 4.05 -7.25
C THR A 87 -5.07 2.82 -7.15
N MET A 88 -6.04 2.82 -6.23
CA MET A 88 -7.04 1.77 -6.11
C MET A 88 -8.30 2.11 -6.91
N ALA A 89 -8.96 1.08 -7.43
CA ALA A 89 -10.19 1.19 -8.23
C ALA A 89 -10.06 2.16 -9.42
N PRO A 90 -8.99 2.13 -10.22
CA PRO A 90 -8.65 3.24 -11.11
C PRO A 90 -9.49 3.34 -12.39
N ARG A 91 -10.49 2.46 -12.60
CA ARG A 91 -11.36 2.50 -13.80
C ARG A 91 -12.75 3.01 -13.46
N ASN A 92 -13.30 3.84 -14.32
CA ASN A 92 -14.61 4.48 -14.15
C ASN A 92 -15.75 3.65 -14.76
N ASN A 93 -16.87 3.53 -14.03
CA ASN A 93 -18.12 2.91 -14.43
C ASN A 93 -18.00 1.45 -14.93
N GLN A 94 -17.09 0.67 -14.35
CA GLN A 94 -16.96 -0.75 -14.70
C GLN A 94 -16.45 -1.57 -13.50
N PHE A 95 -16.67 -2.88 -13.56
CA PHE A 95 -16.01 -3.81 -12.66
C PHE A 95 -14.54 -3.97 -13.03
N GLY A 96 -13.68 -4.00 -12.05
CA GLY A 96 -12.25 -4.17 -12.21
C GLY A 96 -11.65 -5.08 -11.14
N LEU A 97 -10.39 -5.40 -11.33
CA LEU A 97 -9.56 -6.16 -10.42
C LEU A 97 -8.45 -5.24 -9.92
N ASN A 98 -8.54 -4.77 -8.67
CA ASN A 98 -7.44 -4.01 -8.07
C ASN A 98 -6.16 -4.82 -8.09
N LEU A 99 -6.25 -6.03 -7.50
CA LEU A 99 -5.08 -6.85 -7.24
C LEU A 99 -5.47 -8.32 -7.07
N ALA A 100 -4.75 -9.22 -7.71
CA ALA A 100 -4.67 -10.63 -7.38
C ALA A 100 -3.22 -10.95 -7.05
N GLN A 101 -2.96 -11.60 -5.91
CA GLN A 101 -1.62 -11.91 -5.43
C GLN A 101 -1.47 -13.35 -4.99
N LEU A 102 -0.28 -13.90 -5.23
CA LEU A 102 0.20 -15.14 -4.63
C LEU A 102 1.56 -14.85 -4.01
N GLY A 103 1.67 -15.06 -2.71
CA GLY A 103 2.90 -14.88 -1.94
C GLY A 103 3.45 -16.19 -1.41
N MET A 104 4.77 -16.29 -1.40
CA MET A 104 5.52 -17.35 -0.75
C MET A 104 6.66 -16.75 0.06
N GLU A 105 6.66 -17.01 1.35
CA GLU A 105 7.73 -16.62 2.26
C GLU A 105 8.46 -17.86 2.78
N TYR A 106 9.79 -17.82 2.72
CA TYR A 106 10.66 -18.83 3.31
C TYR A 106 11.42 -18.26 4.49
N HIS A 107 11.43 -18.97 5.60
CA HIS A 107 12.17 -18.60 6.80
C HIS A 107 12.95 -19.80 7.37
N ASP A 108 14.22 -19.55 7.60
CA ASP A 108 15.15 -20.38 8.35
C ASP A 108 15.87 -19.52 9.40
N HIS A 109 16.68 -20.14 10.24
CA HIS A 109 17.47 -19.45 11.25
C HIS A 109 18.57 -18.54 10.68
N LYS A 110 19.02 -18.76 9.45
CA LYS A 110 20.09 -18.00 8.74
C LYS A 110 19.66 -17.37 7.44
N VAL A 111 18.61 -17.89 6.81
CA VAL A 111 18.19 -17.49 5.46
C VAL A 111 16.70 -17.16 5.47
N ARG A 112 16.32 -16.17 4.69
CA ARG A 112 14.92 -15.86 4.41
C ARG A 112 14.73 -15.45 2.96
N GLY A 113 13.54 -15.56 2.44
CA GLY A 113 13.19 -15.12 1.11
C GLY A 113 11.71 -14.84 0.97
N ASN A 114 11.36 -13.98 0.04
CA ASN A 114 9.99 -13.67 -0.31
C ASN A 114 9.87 -13.61 -1.84
N ILE A 115 8.80 -14.20 -2.35
CA ILE A 115 8.35 -14.03 -3.73
C ILE A 115 6.85 -13.72 -3.66
N THR A 116 6.45 -12.55 -4.16
CA THR A 116 5.06 -12.17 -4.29
C THR A 116 4.78 -11.78 -5.74
N LEU A 117 3.95 -12.59 -6.40
CA LEU A 117 3.42 -12.31 -7.71
C LEU A 117 2.13 -11.52 -7.60
N GLN A 118 1.88 -10.65 -8.58
CA GLN A 118 0.69 -9.79 -8.61
C GLN A 118 0.15 -9.62 -10.02
N TYR A 119 -1.15 -9.34 -10.12
CA TYR A 119 -1.84 -8.97 -11.35
C TYR A 119 -3.04 -8.09 -11.02
N GLY A 120 -3.39 -7.14 -11.91
CA GLY A 120 -4.55 -6.28 -11.75
C GLY A 120 -4.28 -4.84 -12.16
N ASP A 121 -5.24 -3.96 -11.91
CA ASP A 121 -5.20 -2.56 -12.34
C ASP A 121 -4.16 -1.73 -11.58
N ILE A 122 -3.88 -2.06 -10.31
CA ILE A 122 -2.83 -1.38 -9.52
C ILE A 122 -1.45 -1.60 -10.15
N PRO A 123 -0.97 -2.84 -10.38
CA PRO A 123 0.32 -3.02 -11.04
C PRO A 123 0.33 -2.57 -12.51
N GLU A 124 -0.78 -2.67 -13.23
CA GLU A 124 -0.86 -2.19 -14.63
C GLU A 124 -0.68 -0.67 -14.72
N SER A 125 -1.19 0.09 -13.76
CA SER A 125 -1.11 1.56 -13.73
C SER A 125 0.18 2.10 -13.11
N ASN A 126 0.84 1.35 -12.20
CA ASN A 126 1.92 1.90 -11.37
C ASN A 126 3.27 1.17 -11.52
N TRP A 127 3.31 -0.07 -12.06
CA TRP A 127 4.56 -0.81 -12.25
C TRP A 127 5.11 -0.66 -13.66
N PRO A 128 6.43 -0.57 -13.82
CA PRO A 128 7.04 -0.54 -15.15
C PRO A 128 6.90 -1.91 -15.84
N LYS A 129 6.56 -1.91 -17.12
CA LYS A 129 6.68 -3.13 -17.94
C LYS A 129 8.17 -3.44 -18.15
N PRO A 130 8.62 -4.69 -18.03
CA PRO A 130 7.90 -5.96 -17.90
C PRO A 130 7.69 -6.44 -16.45
N PHE A 131 7.83 -5.60 -15.43
CA PHE A 131 7.85 -6.00 -14.01
C PHE A 131 6.46 -5.99 -13.33
N THR A 132 5.38 -5.77 -14.05
CA THR A 132 4.01 -5.70 -13.50
C THR A 132 3.58 -6.94 -12.72
N LEU A 133 4.15 -8.12 -13.03
CA LEU A 133 3.83 -9.38 -12.36
C LEU A 133 4.59 -9.60 -11.05
N ILE A 134 5.62 -8.81 -10.77
CA ILE A 134 6.47 -9.01 -9.59
C ILE A 134 6.25 -7.85 -8.62
N GLN A 135 5.68 -8.13 -7.46
CA GLN A 135 5.60 -7.16 -6.38
C GLN A 135 6.87 -7.17 -5.54
N GLU A 136 7.29 -8.36 -5.09
CA GLU A 136 8.50 -8.58 -4.32
C GLU A 136 9.21 -9.83 -4.79
N ALA A 137 10.52 -9.79 -4.84
CA ALA A 137 11.39 -10.96 -5.08
C ALA A 137 12.74 -10.67 -4.43
N HIS A 138 12.96 -11.17 -3.22
CA HIS A 138 14.22 -10.95 -2.51
C HIS A 138 14.62 -12.13 -1.66
N ALA A 139 15.92 -12.21 -1.39
CA ALA A 139 16.49 -13.16 -0.47
C ALA A 139 17.39 -12.45 0.55
N GLY A 140 17.48 -13.01 1.75
CA GLY A 140 18.25 -12.42 2.83
C GLY A 140 19.03 -13.45 3.64
N VAL A 141 20.15 -12.97 4.20
CA VAL A 141 21.01 -13.74 5.08
C VAL A 141 21.15 -13.02 6.42
N LYS A 142 21.20 -13.80 7.49
CA LYS A 142 21.47 -13.31 8.83
C LYS A 142 22.97 -13.15 9.01
N LEU A 143 23.44 -11.92 9.17
CA LEU A 143 24.87 -11.62 9.36
C LEU A 143 25.33 -11.93 10.78
N VAL A 144 24.60 -11.39 11.76
CA VAL A 144 24.78 -11.64 13.18
C VAL A 144 23.43 -11.68 13.87
N LYS A 145 23.39 -11.89 15.19
CA LYS A 145 22.14 -11.86 15.95
C LYS A 145 21.36 -10.57 15.66
N ASN A 146 20.11 -10.70 15.25
CA ASN A 146 19.17 -9.61 14.96
C ASN A 146 19.52 -8.71 13.76
N LEU A 147 20.56 -9.01 12.99
CA LEU A 147 20.95 -8.25 11.80
C LEU A 147 20.81 -9.10 10.54
N TRP A 148 20.01 -8.59 9.62
CA TRP A 148 19.76 -9.21 8.32
C TRP A 148 20.22 -8.32 7.18
N LEU A 149 20.76 -8.93 6.14
CA LEU A 149 21.02 -8.31 4.84
C LEU A 149 20.13 -9.00 3.81
N ASP A 150 19.29 -8.24 3.14
CA ASP A 150 18.42 -8.71 2.06
C ASP A 150 18.79 -8.00 0.76
N ALA A 151 18.64 -8.69 -0.38
CA ALA A 151 18.85 -8.12 -1.70
C ALA A 151 17.77 -8.60 -2.67
N GLY A 152 17.37 -7.71 -3.59
CA GLY A 152 16.33 -7.97 -4.59
C GLY A 152 15.33 -6.85 -4.76
N PHE A 153 14.07 -7.21 -5.02
CA PHE A 153 12.94 -6.32 -5.21
C PHE A 153 12.08 -6.29 -3.96
N PHE A 154 11.77 -5.09 -3.46
CA PHE A 154 11.07 -4.86 -2.21
C PHE A 154 9.87 -3.94 -2.40
N LYS A 155 8.83 -4.11 -1.57
CA LYS A 155 7.88 -3.03 -1.32
C LYS A 155 8.60 -1.84 -0.67
N SER A 156 8.06 -0.66 -0.89
CA SER A 156 8.56 0.55 -0.23
C SER A 156 8.49 0.43 1.30
N HIS A 157 9.41 1.11 1.97
CA HIS A 157 9.38 1.32 3.42
C HIS A 157 8.74 2.67 3.77
N ILE A 158 8.37 3.48 2.78
CA ILE A 158 7.78 4.82 2.93
C ILE A 158 6.27 4.70 2.81
N GLY A 159 5.55 5.49 3.60
CA GLY A 159 4.10 5.58 3.58
C GLY A 159 3.39 4.76 4.67
N LEU A 160 2.26 5.29 5.12
CA LEU A 160 1.33 4.63 6.04
C LEU A 160 0.41 3.66 5.30
N GLU A 161 0.02 4.01 4.08
CA GLU A 161 -0.91 3.24 3.26
C GLU A 161 -0.15 2.15 2.47
N SER A 162 -0.79 1.02 2.26
CA SER A 162 -0.26 -0.15 1.54
C SER A 162 -0.99 -0.33 0.22
N ILE A 163 -0.30 -0.85 -0.78
CA ILE A 163 -0.94 -1.22 -2.06
C ILE A 163 -1.98 -2.34 -1.93
N GLN A 164 -2.01 -3.05 -0.81
CA GLN A 164 -3.05 -4.04 -0.52
C GLN A 164 -4.23 -3.36 0.19
N PRO A 165 -5.42 -3.21 -0.45
CA PRO A 165 -6.59 -2.55 0.16
C PRO A 165 -6.92 -3.02 1.57
N ARG A 166 -6.82 -4.34 1.83
CA ARG A 166 -7.13 -4.92 3.15
C ARG A 166 -6.23 -4.45 4.29
N GLU A 167 -5.04 -3.94 3.99
CA GLU A 167 -4.07 -3.46 4.98
C GLU A 167 -4.35 -2.02 5.37
N ASN A 168 -5.14 -1.30 4.56
CA ASN A 168 -5.53 0.08 4.78
C ASN A 168 -6.79 0.20 5.62
N ILE A 169 -6.98 1.37 6.20
CA ILE A 169 -8.21 1.76 6.87
C ILE A 169 -9.28 2.11 5.83
N THR A 170 -8.91 2.80 4.76
CA THR A 170 -9.77 3.23 3.64
C THR A 170 -9.60 2.29 2.44
N SER A 171 -10.59 2.24 1.55
CA SER A 171 -10.52 1.44 0.30
C SER A 171 -9.80 2.18 -0.83
N SER A 172 -9.80 3.52 -0.82
CA SER A 172 -8.94 4.33 -1.69
C SER A 172 -7.64 4.68 -0.98
N MET A 173 -6.61 5.03 -1.75
CA MET A 173 -5.35 5.56 -1.25
C MET A 173 -5.32 7.07 -1.41
N SER A 174 -4.54 7.75 -0.56
CA SER A 174 -4.36 9.20 -0.60
C SER A 174 -3.65 9.68 -1.88
N VAL A 175 -3.72 10.98 -2.15
CA VAL A 175 -2.99 11.57 -3.27
C VAL A 175 -1.48 11.44 -3.10
N ILE A 176 -0.98 11.57 -1.86
CA ILE A 176 0.47 11.43 -1.63
C ILE A 176 0.95 10.01 -1.93
N ASP A 177 0.17 8.98 -1.58
CA ASP A 177 0.54 7.60 -1.84
C ASP A 177 0.75 7.30 -3.34
N TYR A 178 -0.01 7.97 -4.24
CA TYR A 178 0.23 7.89 -5.68
C TYR A 178 1.63 8.40 -6.06
N TYR A 179 2.18 9.35 -5.32
CA TYR A 179 3.49 9.96 -5.58
C TYR A 179 4.62 9.38 -4.72
N GLU A 180 4.32 8.59 -3.70
CA GLU A 180 5.32 7.83 -2.95
C GLU A 180 5.85 6.65 -3.76
N PRO A 181 7.08 6.18 -3.49
CA PRO A 181 7.58 5.00 -4.18
C PRO A 181 6.84 3.75 -3.71
N TYR A 182 6.32 2.95 -4.65
CA TYR A 182 5.68 1.66 -4.35
C TYR A 182 6.68 0.54 -4.14
N PHE A 183 7.84 0.63 -4.80
CA PHE A 183 8.83 -0.44 -4.84
C PHE A 183 10.25 0.08 -4.97
N PHE A 184 11.20 -0.77 -4.58
CA PHE A 184 12.63 -0.53 -4.72
C PHE A 184 13.35 -1.80 -5.18
N SER A 185 14.49 -1.61 -5.86
CA SER A 185 15.45 -2.66 -6.20
C SER A 185 16.81 -2.32 -5.62
N GLY A 186 17.40 -3.26 -4.88
CA GLY A 186 18.72 -3.05 -4.27
C GLY A 186 18.99 -3.95 -3.07
N ALA A 187 19.55 -3.38 -2.03
CA ALA A 187 19.86 -4.06 -0.79
C ALA A 187 19.36 -3.27 0.43
N LYS A 188 18.95 -4.00 1.46
CA LYS A 188 18.55 -3.43 2.75
C LYS A 188 19.18 -4.21 3.91
N MET A 189 19.61 -3.49 4.90
CA MET A 189 20.10 -4.02 6.16
C MET A 189 19.10 -3.69 7.27
N THR A 190 18.58 -4.72 7.94
CA THR A 190 17.58 -4.57 9.01
C THR A 190 18.17 -5.05 10.33
N TYR A 191 18.19 -4.19 11.32
CA TYR A 191 18.68 -4.47 12.67
C TYR A 191 17.58 -4.30 13.72
N GLN A 192 17.20 -5.38 14.35
CA GLN A 192 16.31 -5.35 15.52
C GLN A 192 17.11 -5.06 16.77
N VAL A 193 17.14 -3.79 17.18
CA VAL A 193 17.91 -3.30 18.34
C VAL A 193 17.42 -3.95 19.63
N ASN A 194 16.09 -3.99 19.82
CA ASN A 194 15.41 -4.64 20.93
C ASN A 194 13.97 -5.02 20.50
N SER A 195 13.13 -5.44 21.46
CA SER A 195 11.74 -5.83 21.16
C SER A 195 10.84 -4.69 20.67
N LYS A 196 11.28 -3.44 20.79
CA LYS A 196 10.50 -2.24 20.44
C LYS A 196 11.08 -1.45 19.27
N LEU A 197 12.38 -1.52 19.03
CA LEU A 197 13.07 -0.68 18.04
C LEU A 197 13.68 -1.54 16.94
N THR A 198 13.28 -1.28 15.71
CA THR A 198 13.89 -1.82 14.49
C THR A 198 14.43 -0.68 13.65
N LEU A 199 15.66 -0.80 13.20
CA LEU A 199 16.33 0.14 12.31
C LEU A 199 16.59 -0.54 10.95
N GLN A 200 16.51 0.24 9.87
CA GLN A 200 16.81 -0.23 8.53
C GLN A 200 17.60 0.83 7.77
N VAL A 201 18.62 0.39 7.04
CA VAL A 201 19.36 1.21 6.07
C VAL A 201 19.31 0.53 4.72
N ASN A 202 19.20 1.34 3.66
CA ASN A 202 18.92 0.85 2.31
C ASN A 202 19.85 1.51 1.29
N ALA A 203 20.21 0.75 0.27
CA ALA A 203 20.84 1.25 -0.96
C ALA A 203 20.07 0.68 -2.15
N PHE A 204 19.44 1.59 -2.93
CA PHE A 204 18.54 1.24 -4.02
C PHE A 204 19.00 1.87 -5.34
N ASN A 205 18.51 1.34 -6.46
CA ASN A 205 18.77 1.86 -7.79
C ASN A 205 18.25 3.30 -7.97
N GLY A 206 17.08 3.64 -7.38
CA GLY A 206 16.51 4.98 -7.49
C GLY A 206 15.13 5.06 -6.83
N TYR A 207 14.42 6.14 -7.15
CA TYR A 207 13.07 6.41 -6.66
C TYR A 207 12.04 5.67 -7.53
N ASN A 208 11.32 4.72 -6.96
CA ASN A 208 10.26 3.97 -7.63
C ASN A 208 10.72 3.31 -8.95
N THR A 209 11.91 2.67 -8.95
CA THR A 209 12.47 2.01 -10.12
C THR A 209 13.13 0.67 -9.79
N TYR A 210 12.97 -0.31 -10.68
CA TYR A 210 13.69 -1.58 -10.63
C TYR A 210 15.01 -1.55 -11.41
N ILE A 211 15.04 -0.81 -12.51
CA ILE A 211 16.20 -0.72 -13.40
C ILE A 211 16.88 0.62 -13.16
N GLU A 212 18.20 0.57 -13.00
CA GLU A 212 19.02 1.76 -12.87
C GLU A 212 18.95 2.63 -14.13
N THR A 213 18.73 3.94 -13.94
CA THR A 213 18.62 4.92 -15.03
C THR A 213 19.79 5.90 -15.07
N ASN A 214 20.62 5.93 -14.00
CA ASN A 214 21.80 6.78 -13.88
C ASN A 214 22.82 6.11 -12.95
N LYS A 215 23.97 6.74 -12.66
CA LYS A 215 25.01 6.16 -11.78
C LYS A 215 24.77 6.38 -10.29
N ASN A 216 23.82 7.25 -9.94
CA ASN A 216 23.54 7.58 -8.54
C ASN A 216 22.70 6.46 -7.91
N LYS A 217 22.85 6.30 -6.59
CA LYS A 217 22.04 5.37 -5.81
C LYS A 217 21.12 6.15 -4.87
N ALA A 218 19.92 5.64 -4.66
CA ALA A 218 19.06 6.11 -3.59
C ALA A 218 19.50 5.47 -2.26
N LEU A 219 19.60 6.29 -1.22
CA LEU A 219 19.89 5.83 0.14
C LEU A 219 18.67 6.06 1.00
N GLY A 220 18.24 5.01 1.71
CA GLY A 220 17.08 5.02 2.58
C GLY A 220 17.43 4.71 4.02
N PHE A 221 16.60 5.21 4.93
CA PHE A 221 16.63 4.91 6.35
C PHE A 221 15.20 4.71 6.86
N SER A 222 15.02 3.77 7.79
CA SER A 222 13.77 3.60 8.51
C SER A 222 14.04 3.30 9.99
N ALA A 223 13.21 3.88 10.86
CA ALA A 223 13.19 3.58 12.30
C ALA A 223 11.74 3.32 12.71
N LEU A 224 11.43 2.06 13.04
CA LEU A 224 10.16 1.62 13.59
C LEU A 224 10.28 1.48 15.10
N TYR A 225 9.42 2.17 15.84
CA TYR A 225 9.36 2.12 17.29
C TYR A 225 7.97 1.72 17.80
N ASP A 226 7.85 0.50 18.31
CA ASP A 226 6.65 0.00 18.97
C ASP A 226 6.64 0.46 20.44
N VAL A 227 5.93 1.55 20.72
CA VAL A 227 5.77 2.08 22.08
C VAL A 227 5.15 0.99 22.97
N ASN A 228 4.10 0.35 22.45
CA ASN A 228 3.40 -0.81 23.03
C ASN A 228 2.54 -1.50 21.93
N ASP A 229 1.77 -2.54 22.29
CA ASP A 229 0.93 -3.33 21.36
C ASP A 229 -0.17 -2.50 20.64
N ARG A 230 -0.37 -1.23 21.01
CA ARG A 230 -1.42 -0.34 20.49
C ARG A 230 -0.89 0.86 19.75
N ILE A 231 0.37 1.21 19.93
CA ILE A 231 0.98 2.43 19.39
C ILE A 231 2.30 2.07 18.73
N SER A 232 2.41 2.36 17.45
CA SER A 232 3.63 2.25 16.67
C SER A 232 3.93 3.57 15.97
N LEU A 233 5.19 3.98 15.96
CA LEU A 233 5.70 5.17 15.31
C LEU A 233 6.78 4.76 14.30
N THR A 234 6.72 5.32 13.11
CA THR A 234 7.72 5.05 12.07
C THR A 234 8.22 6.36 11.48
N TYR A 235 9.53 6.50 11.40
CA TYR A 235 10.19 7.55 10.64
C TYR A 235 10.98 6.93 9.49
N ASN A 236 10.79 7.49 8.30
CA ASN A 236 11.48 7.09 7.10
C ASN A 236 12.17 8.30 6.46
N ALA A 237 13.30 8.06 5.83
CA ALA A 237 14.01 9.05 5.02
C ALA A 237 14.54 8.39 3.74
N LEU A 238 14.55 9.16 2.65
CA LEU A 238 15.13 8.76 1.38
C LEU A 238 15.88 9.94 0.77
N THR A 239 17.06 9.68 0.23
CA THR A 239 17.76 10.65 -0.61
C THR A 239 18.14 10.01 -1.93
N CYS A 240 17.86 10.71 -3.04
CA CYS A 240 18.14 10.23 -4.39
C CYS A 240 18.39 11.39 -5.34
N ASP A 241 19.01 11.10 -6.47
CA ASP A 241 19.14 12.01 -7.59
C ASP A 241 18.85 11.23 -8.88
N GLU A 242 17.67 11.48 -9.46
CA GLU A 242 17.20 10.80 -10.68
C GLU A 242 17.64 11.54 -11.96
N THR A 243 18.56 12.49 -11.84
CA THR A 243 19.07 13.25 -12.98
C THR A 243 19.92 12.36 -13.89
N PRO A 244 19.64 12.33 -15.21
CA PRO A 244 20.50 11.63 -16.17
C PRO A 244 21.97 12.03 -16.08
N ASP A 245 22.89 11.10 -16.29
CA ASP A 245 24.33 11.32 -16.12
C ASP A 245 24.90 12.42 -17.00
N ASN A 246 24.33 12.63 -18.20
CA ASN A 246 24.74 13.65 -19.14
C ASN A 246 24.31 15.08 -18.78
N LYS A 247 23.51 15.26 -17.74
CA LYS A 247 23.08 16.57 -17.25
C LYS A 247 24.07 17.13 -16.23
N LYS A 248 24.45 18.41 -16.39
CA LYS A 248 25.37 19.11 -15.46
C LYS A 248 24.69 19.47 -14.15
N THR A 249 23.46 20.00 -14.22
CA THR A 249 22.68 20.35 -13.05
C THR A 249 22.06 19.10 -12.44
N LYS A 250 22.34 18.87 -11.16
CA LYS A 250 21.84 17.74 -10.39
C LYS A 250 20.66 18.15 -9.53
N HIS A 251 19.68 17.24 -9.37
CA HIS A 251 18.42 17.48 -8.68
C HIS A 251 18.30 16.57 -7.45
N GLN A 252 19.24 16.70 -6.52
CA GLN A 252 19.25 15.90 -5.30
C GLN A 252 17.98 16.10 -4.50
N ARG A 253 17.22 15.03 -4.29
CA ARG A 253 16.00 14.96 -3.49
C ARG A 253 16.31 14.43 -2.09
N PHE A 254 15.66 15.02 -1.09
CA PHE A 254 15.54 14.51 0.27
C PHE A 254 14.05 14.39 0.58
N TYR A 255 13.64 13.23 1.06
CA TYR A 255 12.26 12.92 1.41
C TYR A 255 12.19 12.38 2.82
N HIS A 256 11.29 12.90 3.61
CA HIS A 256 11.04 12.53 5.00
C HIS A 256 9.57 12.15 5.14
N ASN A 257 9.32 11.02 5.76
CA ASN A 257 8.00 10.49 6.05
C ASN A 257 7.97 10.11 7.54
N LEU A 258 6.98 10.59 8.25
CA LEU A 258 6.73 10.24 9.64
C LEU A 258 5.27 9.84 9.78
N TYR A 259 5.03 8.64 10.31
CA TYR A 259 3.68 8.22 10.61
C TYR A 259 3.57 7.49 11.95
N GLY A 260 2.34 7.48 12.48
CA GLY A 260 1.98 6.73 13.67
C GLY A 260 0.65 6.02 13.52
N THR A 261 0.54 4.82 14.08
CA THR A 261 -0.69 4.04 14.15
C THR A 261 -1.10 3.83 15.60
N PHE A 262 -2.40 3.94 15.87
CA PHE A 262 -2.97 3.93 17.21
C PHE A 262 -4.23 3.06 17.26
N LYS A 263 -4.32 2.15 18.24
CA LYS A 263 -5.45 1.25 18.48
C LYS A 263 -6.02 1.49 19.88
N LEU A 264 -7.12 2.23 19.97
CA LEU A 264 -7.74 2.64 21.22
C LEU A 264 -9.13 1.99 21.36
N GLY A 265 -9.16 0.75 21.84
CA GLY A 265 -10.41 -0.01 21.96
C GLY A 265 -11.07 -0.26 20.61
N LYS A 266 -12.26 0.38 20.39
CA LYS A 266 -12.99 0.29 19.12
C LYS A 266 -12.53 1.29 18.07
N VAL A 267 -11.64 2.20 18.41
CA VAL A 267 -11.09 3.22 17.48
C VAL A 267 -9.68 2.83 17.08
N SER A 268 -9.42 2.87 15.79
CA SER A 268 -8.06 2.84 15.23
C SER A 268 -7.88 4.09 14.40
N PHE A 269 -6.69 4.70 14.45
CA PHE A 269 -6.37 5.82 13.59
C PHE A 269 -4.89 5.80 13.21
N GLY A 270 -4.58 6.47 12.12
CA GLY A 270 -3.23 6.71 11.65
C GLY A 270 -3.06 8.18 11.30
N ILE A 271 -1.88 8.70 11.53
CA ILE A 271 -1.47 10.06 11.16
C ILE A 271 -0.19 9.93 10.37
N GLU A 272 -0.10 10.65 9.25
CA GLU A 272 1.10 10.70 8.45
C GLU A 272 1.40 12.14 8.05
N VAL A 273 2.69 12.48 8.02
CA VAL A 273 3.22 13.75 7.49
C VAL A 273 4.44 13.47 6.62
N ASN A 274 4.50 14.15 5.50
CA ASN A 274 5.58 14.06 4.53
C ASN A 274 6.16 15.45 4.25
N TYR A 275 7.47 15.49 4.12
CA TYR A 275 8.19 16.67 3.69
C TYR A 275 9.32 16.27 2.72
N GLY A 276 9.33 16.87 1.55
CA GLY A 276 10.35 16.64 0.54
C GLY A 276 10.99 17.95 0.08
N THR A 277 12.28 17.88 -0.24
CA THR A 277 13.02 18.96 -0.89
C THR A 277 13.77 18.44 -2.11
N GLN A 278 13.93 19.28 -3.13
CA GLN A 278 14.74 18.96 -4.30
C GLN A 278 15.58 20.16 -4.70
N LYS A 279 16.90 19.99 -4.75
CA LYS A 279 17.82 21.04 -5.16
C LYS A 279 17.61 21.42 -6.62
N ASN A 280 17.88 22.67 -6.97
CA ASN A 280 17.85 23.19 -8.33
C ASN A 280 16.50 22.93 -9.05
N SER A 281 15.38 23.04 -8.35
CA SER A 281 14.08 22.59 -8.86
C SER A 281 12.92 23.55 -8.62
N LYS A 282 13.17 24.78 -8.18
CA LYS A 282 12.11 25.78 -8.04
C LYS A 282 11.68 26.28 -9.42
N LEU A 283 10.39 26.34 -9.68
CA LEU A 283 9.86 26.68 -11.03
C LEU A 283 10.25 28.10 -11.50
N LEU A 284 10.29 29.06 -10.58
CA LEU A 284 10.62 30.47 -10.92
C LEU A 284 12.12 30.73 -10.94
N ASP A 285 12.90 29.93 -10.21
CA ASP A 285 14.35 30.00 -10.18
C ASP A 285 14.93 28.60 -10.00
N SER A 286 15.37 28.03 -11.12
CA SER A 286 15.90 26.66 -11.16
C SER A 286 17.23 26.45 -10.42
N THR A 287 17.80 27.48 -9.80
CA THR A 287 18.99 27.37 -8.93
C THR A 287 18.62 27.17 -7.48
N GLU A 288 17.37 27.47 -7.09
CA GLU A 288 16.87 27.33 -5.74
C GLU A 288 16.31 25.94 -5.46
N THR A 289 16.23 25.64 -4.16
CA THR A 289 15.65 24.40 -3.66
C THR A 289 14.12 24.50 -3.61
N ALA A 290 13.45 23.56 -4.23
CA ALA A 290 12.00 23.40 -4.16
C ALA A 290 11.62 22.51 -2.96
N SER A 291 10.36 22.62 -2.51
CA SER A 291 9.80 21.77 -1.46
C SER A 291 8.38 21.31 -1.77
N MET A 292 8.01 20.17 -1.20
CA MET A 292 6.65 19.64 -1.17
C MET A 292 6.31 19.21 0.25
N ASN A 293 5.02 19.14 0.57
CA ASN A 293 4.54 18.60 1.83
C ASN A 293 3.16 17.97 1.69
N SER A 294 2.87 17.01 2.55
CA SER A 294 1.56 16.39 2.66
C SER A 294 1.29 15.93 4.08
N SER A 295 0.01 15.73 4.37
CA SER A 295 -0.43 15.12 5.62
C SER A 295 -1.76 14.40 5.42
N LEU A 296 -1.97 13.35 6.19
CA LEU A 296 -3.26 12.67 6.24
C LEU A 296 -3.55 12.17 7.66
N VAL A 297 -4.84 12.04 7.93
CA VAL A 297 -5.36 11.34 9.11
C VAL A 297 -6.40 10.35 8.62
N VAL A 298 -6.21 9.09 8.96
CA VAL A 298 -7.18 8.02 8.72
C VAL A 298 -7.75 7.55 10.06
N PHE A 299 -9.02 7.21 10.09
CA PHE A 299 -9.65 6.68 11.30
C PHE A 299 -10.66 5.58 10.96
N LYS A 300 -10.86 4.66 11.92
CA LYS A 300 -11.87 3.61 11.86
C LYS A 300 -12.48 3.41 13.22
N TYR A 301 -13.81 3.38 13.27
CA TYR A 301 -14.59 3.00 14.42
C TYR A 301 -15.27 1.65 14.17
N GLN A 302 -14.95 0.66 15.00
CA GLN A 302 -15.60 -0.66 14.97
C GLN A 302 -16.95 -0.59 15.67
N ALA A 303 -17.99 -0.22 14.91
CA ALA A 303 -19.35 0.00 15.43
C ALA A 303 -19.95 -1.32 15.97
N PHE A 304 -19.85 -2.40 15.18
CA PHE A 304 -20.29 -3.75 15.53
C PHE A 304 -19.19 -4.77 15.24
N LYS A 305 -19.35 -6.01 15.70
CA LYS A 305 -18.36 -7.08 15.50
C LYS A 305 -17.92 -7.26 14.04
N LYS A 306 -18.84 -7.02 13.09
CA LYS A 306 -18.61 -7.20 11.65
C LYS A 306 -18.66 -5.90 10.84
N VAL A 307 -18.97 -4.76 11.47
CA VAL A 307 -19.16 -3.48 10.77
C VAL A 307 -18.24 -2.42 11.33
N GLY A 308 -17.42 -1.83 10.47
CA GLY A 308 -16.58 -0.68 10.75
C GLY A 308 -17.02 0.53 9.93
N ILE A 309 -16.89 1.70 10.50
CA ILE A 309 -17.04 2.99 9.83
C ILE A 309 -15.67 3.64 9.80
N TYR A 310 -15.29 4.19 8.67
CA TYR A 310 -13.95 4.75 8.51
C TYR A 310 -13.95 6.04 7.70
N GLY A 311 -12.86 6.78 7.77
CA GLY A 311 -12.66 7.95 6.96
C GLY A 311 -11.20 8.40 6.90
N ARG A 312 -10.95 9.35 5.99
CA ARG A 312 -9.67 10.01 5.79
C ARG A 312 -9.89 11.49 5.52
N VAL A 313 -9.01 12.31 6.06
CA VAL A 313 -8.78 13.67 5.57
C VAL A 313 -7.33 13.76 5.12
N GLU A 314 -7.09 14.42 3.99
CA GLU A 314 -5.79 14.50 3.37
C GLU A 314 -5.50 15.88 2.80
N TYR A 315 -4.23 16.25 2.81
CA TYR A 315 -3.69 17.46 2.22
C TYR A 315 -2.40 17.11 1.48
N PHE A 316 -2.23 17.69 0.29
CA PHE A 316 -1.03 17.56 -0.52
C PHE A 316 -0.68 18.89 -1.18
N SER A 317 0.59 19.26 -1.19
CA SER A 317 1.11 20.46 -1.86
C SER A 317 2.47 20.19 -2.49
N ASP A 318 2.54 20.41 -3.80
CA ASP A 318 3.78 20.31 -4.60
C ASP A 318 3.83 21.45 -5.64
N LYS A 319 3.90 22.68 -5.15
CA LYS A 319 3.88 23.91 -5.96
C LYS A 319 4.96 23.95 -7.04
N ASN A 320 6.07 23.29 -6.78
CA ASN A 320 7.22 23.27 -7.69
C ASN A 320 7.29 21.99 -8.52
N ARG A 321 6.30 21.11 -8.42
CA ARG A 321 6.14 19.90 -9.24
C ARG A 321 7.32 18.93 -9.17
N ILE A 322 7.92 18.82 -8.00
CA ILE A 322 9.06 17.90 -7.79
C ILE A 322 8.65 16.42 -7.78
N LEU A 323 7.39 16.13 -7.42
CA LEU A 323 6.78 14.82 -7.53
C LEU A 323 5.75 14.72 -8.66
N THR A 324 4.95 15.78 -8.85
CA THR A 324 3.86 15.80 -9.82
C THR A 324 4.32 16.03 -11.27
N GLY A 325 5.57 16.43 -11.48
CA GLY A 325 6.16 16.58 -12.80
C GLY A 325 5.48 17.67 -13.63
N THR A 326 4.79 17.27 -14.71
CA THR A 326 4.10 18.23 -15.60
C THR A 326 2.71 18.64 -15.08
N LEU A 327 2.15 17.91 -14.12
CA LEU A 327 0.82 18.17 -13.59
C LEU A 327 0.82 19.37 -12.63
N ASN A 328 0.05 20.41 -12.96
CA ASN A 328 -0.10 21.58 -12.13
C ASN A 328 -1.29 21.45 -11.19
N LEU A 329 -1.05 21.12 -9.93
CA LEU A 329 -2.07 21.11 -8.89
C LEU A 329 -2.30 22.47 -8.23
N GLY A 330 -1.58 23.53 -8.67
CA GLY A 330 -1.59 24.84 -8.02
C GLY A 330 -0.87 24.82 -6.67
N ASN A 331 -1.54 25.35 -5.65
CA ASN A 331 -0.97 25.41 -4.31
C ASN A 331 -1.22 24.14 -3.49
N PHE A 332 -2.37 23.50 -3.70
CA PHE A 332 -2.78 22.35 -2.88
C PHE A 332 -3.84 21.48 -3.55
N ILE A 333 -4.00 20.29 -3.00
CA ILE A 333 -5.18 19.44 -3.13
C ILE A 333 -5.58 18.96 -1.73
N TYR A 334 -6.89 19.01 -1.44
CA TYR A 334 -7.50 18.46 -0.23
C TYR A 334 -8.38 17.26 -0.59
N GLY A 335 -8.48 16.30 0.32
CA GLY A 335 -9.36 15.17 0.19
C GLY A 335 -10.13 14.87 1.48
N GLY A 336 -11.37 14.44 1.32
CA GLY A 336 -12.21 13.90 2.37
C GLY A 336 -12.83 12.58 1.95
N THR A 337 -12.71 11.56 2.78
CA THR A 337 -13.20 10.20 2.52
C THR A 337 -14.06 9.72 3.67
N PHE A 338 -15.15 9.05 3.36
CA PHE A 338 -16.02 8.36 4.33
C PHE A 338 -16.43 7.00 3.76
N GLY A 339 -16.36 5.95 4.57
CA GLY A 339 -16.72 4.60 4.14
C GLY A 339 -17.23 3.69 5.25
N ILE A 340 -17.79 2.58 4.82
CA ILE A 340 -18.29 1.50 5.66
C ILE A 340 -17.66 0.19 5.19
N GLU A 341 -17.17 -0.59 6.14
CA GLU A 341 -16.65 -1.94 5.91
C GLU A 341 -17.55 -2.97 6.61
N PHE A 342 -17.85 -4.04 5.88
CA PHE A 342 -18.53 -5.22 6.41
C PHE A 342 -17.65 -6.46 6.25
N LYS A 343 -17.33 -7.11 7.37
CA LYS A 343 -16.55 -8.37 7.42
C LYS A 343 -17.45 -9.55 7.78
N PRO A 344 -18.04 -10.25 6.80
CA PRO A 344 -18.87 -11.43 7.07
C PRO A 344 -18.06 -12.56 7.73
N SER A 345 -16.80 -12.70 7.35
CA SER A 345 -15.83 -13.64 7.92
C SER A 345 -14.47 -12.98 8.16
N LYS A 346 -13.53 -13.71 8.77
CA LYS A 346 -12.17 -13.21 9.04
C LYS A 346 -11.32 -12.98 7.79
N ASN A 347 -11.71 -13.55 6.66
CA ASN A 347 -10.94 -13.58 5.42
C ASN A 347 -11.66 -12.87 4.25
N VAL A 348 -12.74 -12.13 4.53
CA VAL A 348 -13.54 -11.41 3.54
C VAL A 348 -13.89 -10.04 4.08
N ALA A 349 -13.74 -9.01 3.25
CA ALA A 349 -14.23 -7.66 3.52
C ALA A 349 -15.00 -7.14 2.30
N LEU A 350 -16.14 -6.50 2.56
CA LEU A 350 -16.86 -5.67 1.59
C LEU A 350 -16.80 -4.24 2.12
N SER A 351 -16.47 -3.30 1.25
CA SER A 351 -16.42 -1.89 1.61
C SER A 351 -17.14 -1.04 0.58
N THR A 352 -17.71 0.05 1.05
CA THR A 352 -18.21 1.13 0.20
C THR A 352 -17.68 2.44 0.71
N GLU A 353 -17.29 3.31 -0.22
CA GLU A 353 -16.58 4.54 0.09
C GLU A 353 -17.08 5.68 -0.80
N TYR A 354 -17.21 6.86 -0.22
CA TYR A 354 -17.37 8.11 -0.93
C TYR A 354 -16.19 9.00 -0.62
N ARG A 355 -15.59 9.58 -1.66
CA ARG A 355 -14.45 10.49 -1.54
C ARG A 355 -14.68 11.74 -2.37
N VAL A 356 -14.22 12.88 -1.85
CA VAL A 356 -14.15 14.15 -2.57
C VAL A 356 -12.71 14.61 -2.58
N LEU A 357 -12.21 14.98 -3.74
CA LEU A 357 -10.95 15.70 -3.90
C LEU A 357 -11.24 17.11 -4.39
N GLN A 358 -10.59 18.10 -3.80
CA GLN A 358 -10.65 19.51 -4.19
C GLN A 358 -9.24 20.02 -4.50
N CYS A 359 -8.99 20.42 -5.74
CA CYS A 359 -7.73 20.97 -6.20
C CYS A 359 -7.81 22.49 -6.39
N ASP A 360 -6.69 23.17 -6.28
CA ASP A 360 -6.56 24.60 -6.57
C ASP A 360 -6.66 24.91 -8.09
N GLN A 361 -6.40 23.91 -8.92
CA GLN A 361 -6.47 24.01 -10.38
C GLN A 361 -7.54 23.10 -10.97
N PHE A 362 -8.01 23.47 -12.17
CA PHE A 362 -8.98 22.69 -12.93
C PHE A 362 -8.25 21.58 -13.69
N ILE A 363 -8.16 20.39 -13.07
CA ILE A 363 -7.40 19.26 -13.60
C ILE A 363 -8.26 18.01 -13.90
N PHE A 364 -9.46 17.91 -13.31
CA PHE A 364 -10.34 16.77 -13.53
C PHE A 364 -11.20 17.03 -14.77
N LYS A 365 -11.04 16.18 -15.77
CA LYS A 365 -11.75 16.32 -17.03
C LYS A 365 -13.16 15.75 -16.89
N GLU A 366 -14.16 16.61 -16.98
CA GLU A 366 -15.55 16.21 -17.15
C GLU A 366 -15.98 16.50 -18.60
N LYS A 367 -16.88 15.69 -19.17
CA LYS A 367 -17.29 15.69 -20.59
C LYS A 367 -16.87 16.90 -21.46
N ASN A 368 -17.27 18.12 -21.08
CA ASN A 368 -17.06 19.34 -21.87
C ASN A 368 -16.27 20.44 -21.14
N TYR A 369 -15.83 20.21 -19.90
CA TYR A 369 -15.11 21.20 -19.10
C TYR A 369 -14.09 20.52 -18.17
N LEU A 370 -13.23 21.33 -17.59
CA LEU A 370 -12.34 20.91 -16.52
C LEU A 370 -12.96 21.33 -15.18
N SER A 371 -12.91 20.44 -14.21
CA SER A 371 -13.33 20.65 -12.83
C SER A 371 -12.10 20.73 -11.93
N ASN A 372 -12.20 21.48 -10.85
CA ASN A 372 -11.23 21.46 -9.76
C ASN A 372 -11.67 20.54 -8.60
N GLN A 373 -12.79 19.84 -8.78
CA GLN A 373 -13.33 18.88 -7.83
C GLN A 373 -13.59 17.54 -8.51
N ARG A 374 -13.34 16.44 -7.79
CA ARG A 374 -13.71 15.07 -8.15
C ARG A 374 -14.54 14.47 -7.03
N ASN A 375 -15.59 13.73 -7.43
CA ASN A 375 -16.38 12.89 -6.53
C ASN A 375 -16.18 11.42 -6.94
N GLU A 376 -15.96 10.57 -5.95
CA GLU A 376 -15.67 9.15 -6.15
C GLU A 376 -16.63 8.31 -5.30
N VAL A 377 -17.17 7.23 -5.88
CA VAL A 377 -17.90 6.17 -5.16
C VAL A 377 -17.25 4.87 -5.50
N ILE A 378 -16.78 4.15 -4.50
CA ILE A 378 -16.03 2.90 -4.69
C ILE A 378 -16.70 1.79 -3.89
N PHE A 379 -16.84 0.62 -4.50
CA PHE A 379 -17.26 -0.64 -3.87
C PHE A 379 -16.13 -1.64 -4.05
N CYS A 380 -15.66 -2.25 -2.97
CA CYS A 380 -14.61 -3.28 -3.01
C CYS A 380 -15.08 -4.58 -2.35
N LEU A 381 -14.60 -5.68 -2.90
CA LEU A 381 -14.67 -7.01 -2.31
C LEU A 381 -13.25 -7.57 -2.23
N ASP A 382 -12.81 -7.82 -1.01
CA ASP A 382 -11.49 -8.36 -0.69
C ASP A 382 -11.61 -9.77 -0.10
N VAL A 383 -10.81 -10.70 -0.60
CA VAL A 383 -10.72 -12.08 -0.10
C VAL A 383 -9.25 -12.47 0.03
N TRP A 384 -8.91 -13.13 1.16
CA TRP A 384 -7.53 -13.56 1.41
C TRP A 384 -7.43 -14.86 2.22
N PHE A 385 -6.29 -15.52 2.16
CA PHE A 385 -5.99 -16.73 2.95
C PHE A 385 -4.53 -16.75 3.39
#